data_0845fb73d6beed6111b0b2eee39d9f98
#
_entry.id   0845fb73d6beed6111b0b2eee39d9f98
#
_cell.length_a   1.000
_cell.length_b   1.000
_cell.length_c   1.000
_cell.angle_alpha   90.00
_cell.angle_beta   90.00
_cell.angle_gamma   90.00
#
_symmetry.space_group_name_H-M   'P 1'
#
loop_
_entity.id
_entity.type
_entity.pdbx_description
1 polymer ?
#
loop_
_entity_poly.entity_id
_entity_poly.type
_entity_poly.pdbx_seq_one_letter_code
_entity_poly.pdbx_strand_id
1 'polypeptide(L)'
;MTSAPLGAPAPAFGVYVHIPFCARRCDYCAFATWTDRHHLTDAYLGAVRADIDGHRRSGAMGPATSVFVGGGTPSLVPAADLVAVLAGIPLAPGAEVTVECNPDTVDEHSLATYRAGGVTRLSFGVQSMVPEVLVALGRSHDPDNVRRAVDAARAVGFETFNLDLIYGGAGETLAQWRTTLEAVVALDPPHVSAYALTVEAGTPLAADPARHPDDDDQADKYLMADEVLGASGLENYEISNWARAGHRCRHNELYWAQGDYLGVGCAAHSHRGGRRWWNLRTPERYIEAVQAGESTEAAHEDLDDDRRRIEGLQLSLRTGAGVPEAALAADDLAVLDGLVEHRAGRIRLTVEGRLLANEVAVRLR
;
A
#
# COMPACT_ATOMS: atom_id res chain seq x y z
N MET A 1 20.94 18.75 -15.79
CA MET A 1 21.15 17.30 -16.02
C MET A 1 20.21 16.59 -15.09
N THR A 2 19.11 16.05 -15.59
CA THR A 2 18.15 15.28 -14.79
C THR A 2 18.82 13.97 -14.37
N SER A 3 19.08 13.80 -13.08
CA SER A 3 19.59 12.54 -12.55
C SER A 3 18.61 11.41 -12.85
N ALA A 4 19.06 10.36 -13.53
CA ALA A 4 18.27 9.15 -13.75
C ALA A 4 17.89 8.54 -12.39
N PRO A 5 16.68 7.99 -12.24
CA PRO A 5 16.27 7.35 -11.01
C PRO A 5 17.21 6.21 -10.62
N LEU A 6 17.54 6.11 -9.32
CA LEU A 6 18.53 5.17 -8.76
C LEU A 6 18.08 3.69 -8.77
N GLY A 7 16.84 3.42 -9.15
CA GLY A 7 16.21 2.08 -9.19
C GLY A 7 16.06 1.50 -10.60
N ALA A 8 15.50 0.27 -10.69
CA ALA A 8 15.02 -0.31 -11.93
C ALA A 8 14.12 0.69 -12.68
N PRO A 9 13.98 0.60 -14.03
CA PRO A 9 13.16 1.54 -14.77
C PRO A 9 11.77 1.59 -14.12
N ALA A 10 11.45 2.75 -13.51
CA ALA A 10 10.18 2.96 -12.86
C ALA A 10 9.06 2.72 -13.87
N PRO A 11 7.94 2.10 -13.48
CA PRO A 11 6.74 2.12 -14.29
C PRO A 11 6.44 3.58 -14.62
N ALA A 12 6.13 3.87 -15.89
CA ALA A 12 6.14 5.24 -16.39
C ALA A 12 5.12 6.16 -15.69
N PHE A 13 4.01 5.61 -15.16
CA PHE A 13 2.97 6.40 -14.52
C PHE A 13 1.98 5.54 -13.72
N GLY A 14 1.61 5.97 -12.51
CA GLY A 14 0.61 5.33 -11.66
C GLY A 14 -0.66 6.16 -11.48
N VAL A 15 -1.77 5.51 -11.18
CA VAL A 15 -2.99 6.18 -10.71
C VAL A 15 -3.45 5.55 -9.41
N TYR A 16 -3.61 6.38 -8.37
CA TYR A 16 -4.22 5.97 -7.11
C TYR A 16 -5.65 6.49 -7.02
N VAL A 17 -6.60 5.62 -6.74
CA VAL A 17 -8.01 5.98 -6.54
C VAL A 17 -8.38 5.77 -5.09
N HIS A 18 -8.74 6.84 -4.39
CA HIS A 18 -9.14 6.79 -2.99
C HIS A 18 -10.63 6.53 -2.85
N ILE A 19 -11.01 5.47 -2.13
CA ILE A 19 -12.40 5.18 -1.74
C ILE A 19 -12.51 5.35 -0.22
N PRO A 20 -13.21 6.38 0.28
CA PRO A 20 -13.15 6.78 1.69
C PRO A 20 -14.12 6.03 2.61
N PHE A 21 -14.87 5.05 2.12
CA PHE A 21 -15.95 4.42 2.88
C PHE A 21 -15.50 3.15 3.60
N CYS A 22 -15.87 3.03 4.88
CA CYS A 22 -15.67 1.84 5.69
C CYS A 22 -16.96 1.48 6.43
N ALA A 23 -17.24 0.20 6.60
CA ALA A 23 -18.34 -0.24 7.46
C ALA A 23 -18.05 0.06 8.95
N ARG A 24 -16.78 -0.05 9.34
CA ARG A 24 -16.28 0.24 10.69
C ARG A 24 -14.85 0.82 10.60
N ARG A 25 -14.50 1.71 11.53
CA ARG A 25 -13.15 2.21 11.65
C ARG A 25 -12.34 1.31 12.59
N CYS A 26 -11.19 0.82 12.11
CA CYS A 26 -10.25 0.06 12.94
C CYS A 26 -9.53 0.98 13.92
N ASP A 27 -9.13 0.45 15.08
CA ASP A 27 -8.56 1.24 16.18
C ASP A 27 -7.19 1.88 15.83
N TYR A 28 -6.47 1.33 14.87
CA TYR A 28 -5.15 1.81 14.43
C TYR A 28 -5.20 2.70 13.18
N CYS A 29 -6.35 2.80 12.51
CA CYS A 29 -6.42 3.38 11.16
C CYS A 29 -6.41 4.91 11.19
N ALA A 30 -5.39 5.53 10.57
CA ALA A 30 -5.26 6.96 10.37
C ALA A 30 -5.70 7.43 8.97
N PHE A 31 -6.11 6.53 8.10
CA PHE A 31 -6.54 6.90 6.76
C PHE A 31 -7.75 7.81 6.75
N ALA A 32 -7.89 8.60 5.69
CA ALA A 32 -9.03 9.49 5.47
C ALA A 32 -10.28 8.67 5.13
N THR A 33 -10.94 8.09 6.14
CA THR A 33 -12.06 7.17 5.98
C THR A 33 -13.24 7.57 6.85
N TRP A 34 -14.45 7.26 6.39
CA TRP A 34 -15.71 7.59 7.05
C TRP A 34 -16.66 6.37 7.07
N THR A 35 -17.31 6.20 8.21
CA THR A 35 -18.32 5.14 8.45
C THR A 35 -19.76 5.66 8.41
N ASP A 36 -19.93 6.98 8.30
CA ASP A 36 -21.21 7.68 8.36
C ASP A 36 -21.53 8.48 7.08
N ARG A 37 -20.77 8.27 6.00
CA ARG A 37 -20.87 8.99 4.73
C ARG A 37 -21.31 8.13 3.53
N HIS A 38 -21.85 6.93 3.79
CA HIS A 38 -22.31 6.01 2.73
C HIS A 38 -23.39 6.60 1.82
N HIS A 39 -24.18 7.53 2.33
CA HIS A 39 -25.19 8.25 1.54
C HIS A 39 -24.58 9.14 0.44
N LEU A 40 -23.28 9.41 0.48
CA LEU A 40 -22.55 10.17 -0.55
C LEU A 40 -21.94 9.27 -1.63
N THR A 41 -22.04 7.95 -1.55
CA THR A 41 -21.30 7.02 -2.43
C THR A 41 -21.52 7.34 -3.91
N ASP A 42 -22.76 7.47 -4.36
CA ASP A 42 -23.07 7.71 -5.78
C ASP A 42 -22.53 9.08 -6.26
N ALA A 43 -22.75 10.13 -5.45
CA ALA A 43 -22.24 11.47 -5.75
C ALA A 43 -20.71 11.49 -5.77
N TYR A 44 -20.08 10.79 -4.84
CA TYR A 44 -18.63 10.67 -4.76
C TYR A 44 -18.03 9.95 -5.97
N LEU A 45 -18.55 8.79 -6.35
CA LEU A 45 -18.09 8.06 -7.53
C LEU A 45 -18.35 8.85 -8.82
N GLY A 46 -19.43 9.61 -8.87
CA GLY A 46 -19.71 10.56 -9.94
C GLY A 46 -18.63 11.64 -10.04
N ALA A 47 -18.24 12.23 -8.90
CA ALA A 47 -17.17 13.20 -8.82
C ALA A 47 -15.80 12.61 -9.22
N VAL A 48 -15.46 11.41 -8.71
CA VAL A 48 -14.22 10.70 -9.09
C VAL A 48 -14.15 10.48 -10.61
N ARG A 49 -15.23 10.04 -11.25
CA ARG A 49 -15.28 9.88 -12.72
C ARG A 49 -15.09 11.21 -13.44
N ALA A 50 -15.73 12.27 -12.99
CA ALA A 50 -15.60 13.60 -13.58
C ALA A 50 -14.18 14.16 -13.45
N ASP A 51 -13.52 13.93 -12.32
CA ASP A 51 -12.12 14.31 -12.06
C ASP A 51 -11.15 13.53 -12.96
N ILE A 52 -11.32 12.22 -13.10
CA ILE A 52 -10.58 11.39 -14.06
C ILE A 52 -10.72 11.94 -15.48
N ASP A 53 -11.94 12.25 -15.90
CA ASP A 53 -12.20 12.81 -17.23
C ASP A 53 -11.58 14.21 -17.40
N GLY A 54 -11.55 15.02 -16.35
CA GLY A 54 -10.85 16.30 -16.30
C GLY A 54 -9.36 16.15 -16.54
N HIS A 55 -8.72 15.26 -15.81
CA HIS A 55 -7.29 14.95 -15.94
C HIS A 55 -6.92 14.35 -17.32
N ARG A 56 -7.81 13.55 -17.91
CA ARG A 56 -7.63 13.05 -19.29
C ARG A 56 -7.70 14.17 -20.31
N ARG A 57 -8.71 15.02 -20.24
CA ARG A 57 -8.89 16.14 -21.19
C ARG A 57 -7.75 17.16 -21.12
N SER A 58 -7.21 17.40 -19.92
CA SER A 58 -6.05 18.31 -19.73
C SER A 58 -4.72 17.70 -20.15
N GLY A 59 -4.66 16.39 -20.45
CA GLY A 59 -3.42 15.67 -20.71
C GLY A 59 -2.59 15.38 -19.44
N ALA A 60 -3.16 15.62 -18.25
CA ALA A 60 -2.48 15.33 -16.98
C ALA A 60 -2.45 13.82 -16.66
N MET A 61 -3.35 13.03 -17.24
CA MET A 61 -3.39 11.57 -17.08
C MET A 61 -3.02 10.90 -18.40
N GLY A 62 -1.81 10.29 -18.42
CA GLY A 62 -1.35 9.41 -19.50
C GLY A 62 -1.76 7.96 -19.26
N PRO A 63 -1.35 7.03 -20.16
CA PRO A 63 -1.58 5.60 -19.96
C PRO A 63 -0.89 5.10 -18.68
N ALA A 64 -1.69 4.63 -17.71
CA ALA A 64 -1.18 4.14 -16.44
C ALA A 64 -0.58 2.73 -16.58
N THR A 65 0.61 2.52 -16.03
CA THR A 65 1.25 1.19 -15.93
C THR A 65 0.82 0.46 -14.66
N SER A 66 0.31 1.20 -13.66
CA SER A 66 -0.33 0.65 -12.47
C SER A 66 -1.49 1.52 -12.02
N VAL A 67 -2.57 0.89 -11.57
CA VAL A 67 -3.70 1.52 -10.89
C VAL A 67 -3.87 0.84 -9.54
N PHE A 68 -4.05 1.61 -8.49
CA PHE A 68 -4.29 1.08 -7.15
C PHE A 68 -5.53 1.75 -6.57
N VAL A 69 -6.54 0.96 -6.23
CA VAL A 69 -7.76 1.42 -5.57
C VAL A 69 -7.69 1.04 -4.11
N GLY A 70 -7.60 2.03 -3.25
CA GLY A 70 -7.40 1.82 -1.81
C GLY A 70 -8.10 2.87 -0.94
N GLY A 71 -7.69 2.91 0.32
CA GLY A 71 -8.11 3.92 1.30
C GLY A 71 -8.96 3.36 2.43
N GLY A 72 -10.27 3.35 2.28
CA GLY A 72 -11.20 2.74 3.24
C GLY A 72 -11.40 1.25 2.95
N THR A 73 -12.51 0.93 2.34
CA THR A 73 -12.83 -0.44 1.90
C THR A 73 -13.43 -0.36 0.50
N PRO A 74 -12.60 -0.37 -0.56
CA PRO A 74 -13.11 -0.27 -1.94
C PRO A 74 -14.15 -1.34 -2.28
N SER A 75 -14.00 -2.55 -1.76
CA SER A 75 -14.95 -3.66 -1.97
C SER A 75 -16.30 -3.50 -1.24
N LEU A 76 -16.49 -2.44 -0.46
CA LEU A 76 -17.79 -2.06 0.10
C LEU A 76 -18.69 -1.36 -0.94
N VAL A 77 -18.08 -0.75 -1.96
CA VAL A 77 -18.79 -0.15 -3.08
C VAL A 77 -19.25 -1.25 -4.05
N PRO A 78 -20.45 -1.15 -4.67
CA PRO A 78 -20.87 -2.11 -5.66
C PRO A 78 -19.81 -2.30 -6.77
N ALA A 79 -19.46 -3.55 -7.05
CA ALA A 79 -18.36 -3.87 -7.95
C ALA A 79 -18.50 -3.24 -9.34
N ALA A 80 -19.74 -3.19 -9.87
CA ALA A 80 -20.03 -2.57 -11.17
C ALA A 80 -19.73 -1.06 -11.19
N ASP A 81 -20.02 -0.37 -10.07
CA ASP A 81 -19.79 1.07 -9.96
C ASP A 81 -18.29 1.38 -9.87
N LEU A 82 -17.52 0.56 -9.15
CA LEU A 82 -16.07 0.69 -9.09
C LEU A 82 -15.43 0.40 -10.45
N VAL A 83 -15.89 -0.63 -11.16
CA VAL A 83 -15.45 -0.93 -12.54
C VAL A 83 -15.77 0.24 -13.47
N ALA A 84 -16.92 0.89 -13.34
CA ALA A 84 -17.27 2.07 -14.11
C ALA A 84 -16.33 3.26 -13.84
N VAL A 85 -15.78 3.40 -12.64
CA VAL A 85 -14.71 4.38 -12.33
C VAL A 85 -13.41 3.99 -13.05
N LEU A 86 -13.00 2.73 -12.93
CA LEU A 86 -11.75 2.22 -13.54
C LEU A 86 -11.75 2.33 -15.07
N ALA A 87 -12.90 2.14 -15.71
CA ALA A 87 -13.05 2.25 -17.17
C ALA A 87 -12.67 3.64 -17.72
N GLY A 88 -12.69 4.69 -16.88
CA GLY A 88 -12.24 6.04 -17.23
C GLY A 88 -10.71 6.20 -17.31
N ILE A 89 -9.92 5.29 -16.72
CA ILE A 89 -8.46 5.40 -16.63
C ILE A 89 -7.81 4.76 -17.87
N PRO A 90 -7.02 5.50 -18.66
CA PRO A 90 -6.29 4.91 -19.78
C PRO A 90 -5.18 3.99 -19.24
N LEU A 91 -5.15 2.75 -19.72
CA LEU A 91 -4.19 1.74 -19.29
C LEU A 91 -3.12 1.50 -20.35
N ALA A 92 -1.86 1.39 -19.92
CA ALA A 92 -0.78 0.87 -20.75
C ALA A 92 -0.95 -0.66 -20.96
N PRO A 93 -0.41 -1.23 -22.03
CA PRO A 93 -0.42 -2.68 -22.22
C PRO A 93 0.20 -3.41 -21.03
N GLY A 94 -0.52 -4.39 -20.48
CA GLY A 94 -0.08 -5.16 -19.31
C GLY A 94 -0.06 -4.38 -17.99
N ALA A 95 -0.85 -3.31 -17.86
CA ALA A 95 -0.99 -2.55 -16.62
C ALA A 95 -1.46 -3.43 -15.46
N GLU A 96 -0.91 -3.20 -14.27
CA GLU A 96 -1.44 -3.77 -13.03
C GLU A 96 -2.61 -2.93 -12.53
N VAL A 97 -3.74 -3.55 -12.25
CA VAL A 97 -4.90 -2.89 -11.62
C VAL A 97 -5.22 -3.63 -10.34
N THR A 98 -4.95 -2.99 -9.21
CA THR A 98 -5.14 -3.55 -7.86
C THR A 98 -6.37 -2.94 -7.19
N VAL A 99 -7.16 -3.78 -6.52
CA VAL A 99 -8.27 -3.37 -5.64
C VAL A 99 -8.06 -3.94 -4.25
N GLU A 100 -8.07 -3.08 -3.23
CA GLU A 100 -8.13 -3.50 -1.82
C GLU A 100 -9.51 -4.05 -1.47
N CYS A 101 -9.52 -5.19 -0.81
CA CYS A 101 -10.72 -5.94 -0.46
C CYS A 101 -10.76 -6.30 1.02
N ASN A 102 -11.91 -6.12 1.65
CA ASN A 102 -12.18 -6.78 2.91
C ASN A 102 -12.73 -8.19 2.62
N PRO A 103 -12.21 -9.26 3.24
CA PRO A 103 -12.70 -10.62 3.04
C PRO A 103 -14.21 -10.80 3.25
N ASP A 104 -14.83 -9.99 4.13
CA ASP A 104 -16.28 -10.05 4.40
C ASP A 104 -17.15 -9.42 3.30
N THR A 105 -16.56 -8.63 2.40
CA THR A 105 -17.32 -7.82 1.42
C THR A 105 -17.19 -8.32 -0.01
N VAL A 106 -16.55 -9.47 -0.23
CA VAL A 106 -16.32 -10.05 -1.56
C VAL A 106 -16.88 -11.46 -1.65
N ASP A 107 -17.33 -11.80 -2.84
CA ASP A 107 -17.76 -13.12 -3.27
C ASP A 107 -17.36 -13.39 -4.73
N GLU A 108 -17.62 -14.58 -5.25
CA GLU A 108 -17.32 -14.92 -6.64
C GLU A 108 -17.96 -13.96 -7.65
N HIS A 109 -19.16 -13.44 -7.38
CA HIS A 109 -19.86 -12.54 -8.29
C HIS A 109 -19.16 -11.18 -8.37
N SER A 110 -18.86 -10.57 -7.24
CA SER A 110 -18.14 -9.29 -7.17
C SER A 110 -16.72 -9.39 -7.76
N LEU A 111 -16.01 -10.47 -7.43
CA LEU A 111 -14.67 -10.73 -7.97
C LEU A 111 -14.68 -11.01 -9.48
N ALA A 112 -15.67 -11.74 -9.99
CA ALA A 112 -15.86 -11.95 -11.44
C ALA A 112 -16.13 -10.61 -12.15
N THR A 113 -16.91 -9.71 -11.53
CA THR A 113 -17.16 -8.36 -12.04
C THR A 113 -15.85 -7.55 -12.11
N TYR A 114 -15.03 -7.57 -11.06
CA TYR A 114 -13.70 -6.94 -11.05
C TYR A 114 -12.82 -7.50 -12.16
N ARG A 115 -12.74 -8.83 -12.27
CA ARG A 115 -11.92 -9.49 -13.29
C ARG A 115 -12.34 -9.10 -14.71
N ALA A 116 -13.64 -9.12 -15.00
CA ALA A 116 -14.20 -8.69 -16.28
C ALA A 116 -13.96 -7.19 -16.56
N GLY A 117 -13.93 -6.36 -15.51
CA GLY A 117 -13.63 -4.94 -15.55
C GLY A 117 -12.15 -4.58 -15.66
N GLY A 118 -11.25 -5.58 -15.80
CA GLY A 118 -9.82 -5.35 -16.04
C GLY A 118 -8.98 -5.28 -14.76
N VAL A 119 -9.52 -5.60 -13.59
CA VAL A 119 -8.72 -5.78 -12.37
C VAL A 119 -7.84 -7.01 -12.54
N THR A 120 -6.55 -6.87 -12.23
CA THR A 120 -5.55 -7.93 -12.41
C THR A 120 -4.97 -8.44 -11.10
N ARG A 121 -5.14 -7.68 -10.00
CA ARG A 121 -4.59 -7.98 -8.68
C ARG A 121 -5.59 -7.60 -7.59
N LEU A 122 -5.65 -8.41 -6.52
CA LEU A 122 -6.44 -8.13 -5.32
C LEU A 122 -5.51 -7.96 -4.11
N SER A 123 -5.90 -7.15 -3.11
CA SER A 123 -5.21 -7.06 -1.81
C SER A 123 -6.25 -7.31 -0.71
N PHE A 124 -6.11 -8.40 0.03
CA PHE A 124 -7.06 -8.77 1.08
C PHE A 124 -6.56 -8.33 2.45
N GLY A 125 -7.32 -7.49 3.13
CA GLY A 125 -7.03 -7.05 4.50
C GLY A 125 -7.31 -8.12 5.54
N VAL A 126 -6.40 -9.08 5.66
CA VAL A 126 -6.49 -10.22 6.60
C VAL A 126 -6.17 -9.80 8.03
N GLN A 127 -5.09 -9.07 8.20
CA GLN A 127 -4.48 -8.58 9.43
C GLN A 127 -4.00 -9.69 10.38
N SER A 128 -4.85 -10.64 10.76
CA SER A 128 -4.51 -11.83 11.56
C SER A 128 -5.48 -12.99 11.25
N MET A 129 -5.02 -14.21 11.48
CA MET A 129 -5.86 -15.43 11.43
C MET A 129 -6.26 -15.89 12.84
N VAL A 130 -5.95 -15.10 13.87
CA VAL A 130 -6.29 -15.35 15.28
C VAL A 130 -7.38 -14.39 15.73
N PRO A 131 -8.59 -14.88 16.11
CA PRO A 131 -9.73 -14.02 16.43
C PRO A 131 -9.46 -12.99 17.52
N GLU A 132 -8.72 -13.37 18.57
CA GLU A 132 -8.40 -12.48 19.70
C GLU A 132 -7.53 -11.29 19.25
N VAL A 133 -6.60 -11.55 18.33
CA VAL A 133 -5.74 -10.49 17.75
C VAL A 133 -6.57 -9.56 16.87
N LEU A 134 -7.49 -10.08 16.07
CA LEU A 134 -8.42 -9.25 15.30
C LEU A 134 -9.25 -8.33 16.19
N VAL A 135 -9.79 -8.85 17.30
CA VAL A 135 -10.54 -8.04 18.27
C VAL A 135 -9.64 -6.95 18.87
N ALA A 136 -8.39 -7.26 19.21
CA ALA A 136 -7.43 -6.28 19.72
C ALA A 136 -7.09 -5.18 18.71
N LEU A 137 -7.18 -5.46 17.41
CA LEU A 137 -7.01 -4.50 16.31
C LEU A 137 -8.30 -3.72 15.98
N GLY A 138 -9.41 -3.97 16.69
CA GLY A 138 -10.71 -3.38 16.37
C GLY A 138 -11.36 -3.95 15.10
N ARG A 139 -10.96 -5.18 14.68
CA ARG A 139 -11.53 -5.90 13.54
C ARG A 139 -12.61 -6.88 13.99
N SER A 140 -13.51 -7.22 13.08
CA SER A 140 -14.64 -8.13 13.38
C SER A 140 -14.86 -9.19 12.30
N HIS A 141 -13.98 -9.27 11.28
CA HIS A 141 -14.13 -10.28 10.24
C HIS A 141 -13.76 -11.68 10.78
N ASP A 142 -14.38 -12.69 10.19
CA ASP A 142 -14.11 -14.08 10.48
C ASP A 142 -12.89 -14.56 9.65
N PRO A 143 -11.84 -15.17 10.26
CA PRO A 143 -10.73 -15.76 9.50
C PRO A 143 -11.15 -16.76 8.43
N ASP A 144 -12.28 -17.46 8.58
CA ASP A 144 -12.81 -18.34 7.54
C ASP A 144 -13.27 -17.59 6.28
N ASN A 145 -13.63 -16.30 6.39
CA ASN A 145 -13.94 -15.45 5.25
C ASN A 145 -12.69 -15.18 4.39
N VAL A 146 -11.50 -15.16 4.98
CA VAL A 146 -10.24 -15.05 4.24
C VAL A 146 -10.07 -16.25 3.31
N ARG A 147 -10.31 -17.48 3.81
CA ARG A 147 -10.24 -18.70 2.99
C ARG A 147 -11.24 -18.64 1.85
N ARG A 148 -12.49 -18.28 2.14
CA ARG A 148 -13.54 -18.13 1.12
C ARG A 148 -13.20 -17.08 0.07
N ALA A 149 -12.65 -15.94 0.47
CA ALA A 149 -12.25 -14.87 -0.46
C ALA A 149 -11.09 -15.32 -1.38
N VAL A 150 -10.11 -16.04 -0.84
CA VAL A 150 -9.01 -16.59 -1.64
C VAL A 150 -9.50 -17.66 -2.61
N ASP A 151 -10.37 -18.57 -2.16
CA ASP A 151 -10.95 -19.61 -3.02
C ASP A 151 -11.80 -18.99 -4.14
N ALA A 152 -12.63 -17.98 -3.83
CA ALA A 152 -13.39 -17.22 -4.80
C ALA A 152 -12.49 -16.51 -5.82
N ALA A 153 -11.40 -15.87 -5.37
CA ALA A 153 -10.44 -15.21 -6.25
C ALA A 153 -9.82 -16.20 -7.25
N ARG A 154 -9.44 -17.39 -6.80
CA ARG A 154 -8.91 -18.44 -7.65
C ARG A 154 -9.95 -18.99 -8.61
N ALA A 155 -11.18 -19.21 -8.14
CA ALA A 155 -12.28 -19.74 -8.97
C ALA A 155 -12.57 -18.82 -10.16
N VAL A 156 -12.47 -17.49 -9.99
CA VAL A 156 -12.66 -16.51 -11.06
C VAL A 156 -11.38 -16.18 -11.84
N GLY A 157 -10.25 -16.85 -11.54
CA GLY A 157 -9.03 -16.78 -12.33
C GLY A 157 -8.08 -15.62 -11.95
N PHE A 158 -8.08 -15.12 -10.71
CA PHE A 158 -7.01 -14.26 -10.23
C PHE A 158 -5.77 -15.08 -9.89
N GLU A 159 -4.70 -14.86 -10.64
CA GLU A 159 -3.38 -15.48 -10.38
C GLU A 159 -2.54 -14.66 -9.38
N THR A 160 -2.84 -13.36 -9.25
CA THR A 160 -2.11 -12.44 -8.38
C THR A 160 -3.03 -11.83 -7.34
N PHE A 161 -2.73 -12.11 -6.08
CA PHE A 161 -3.38 -11.47 -4.92
C PHE A 161 -2.39 -11.35 -3.77
N ASN A 162 -2.70 -10.44 -2.86
CA ASN A 162 -1.95 -10.17 -1.66
C ASN A 162 -2.79 -10.46 -0.41
N LEU A 163 -2.14 -10.92 0.64
CA LEU A 163 -2.72 -11.02 1.98
C LEU A 163 -1.99 -10.03 2.90
N ASP A 164 -2.70 -8.98 3.35
CA ASP A 164 -2.16 -7.96 4.25
C ASP A 164 -2.27 -8.44 5.69
N LEU A 165 -1.15 -8.43 6.40
CA LEU A 165 -1.04 -8.81 7.81
C LEU A 165 -0.54 -7.63 8.65
N ILE A 166 -0.94 -7.61 9.93
CA ILE A 166 -0.43 -6.67 10.93
C ILE A 166 0.05 -7.47 12.13
N TYR A 167 1.28 -7.20 12.57
CA TYR A 167 1.87 -7.79 13.78
C TYR A 167 2.18 -6.72 14.83
N GLY A 168 2.35 -7.17 16.09
CA GLY A 168 2.58 -6.29 17.24
C GLY A 168 1.29 -5.74 17.83
N GLY A 169 0.14 -6.40 17.60
CA GLY A 169 -1.12 -6.09 18.27
C GLY A 169 -1.04 -6.29 19.77
N ALA A 170 -1.82 -5.53 20.54
CA ALA A 170 -1.84 -5.62 21.99
C ALA A 170 -2.12 -7.05 22.47
N GLY A 171 -1.16 -7.61 23.23
CA GLY A 171 -1.24 -8.97 23.76
C GLY A 171 -1.02 -10.09 22.75
N GLU A 172 -0.67 -9.79 21.52
CA GLU A 172 -0.33 -10.79 20.50
C GLU A 172 1.00 -11.47 20.86
N THR A 173 0.97 -12.77 21.05
CA THR A 173 2.16 -13.59 21.33
C THR A 173 2.86 -14.03 20.04
N LEU A 174 4.17 -14.37 20.11
CA LEU A 174 4.91 -14.97 19.00
C LEU A 174 4.23 -16.26 18.49
N ALA A 175 3.62 -17.06 19.37
CA ALA A 175 2.90 -18.27 18.97
C ALA A 175 1.64 -17.95 18.14
N GLN A 176 0.89 -16.91 18.47
CA GLN A 176 -0.27 -16.46 17.70
C GLN A 176 0.16 -15.87 16.36
N TRP A 177 1.25 -15.11 16.34
CA TRP A 177 1.82 -14.61 15.08
C TRP A 177 2.26 -15.76 14.16
N ARG A 178 2.95 -16.77 14.69
CA ARG A 178 3.30 -17.99 13.94
C ARG A 178 2.06 -18.68 13.39
N THR A 179 0.99 -18.83 14.19
CA THR A 179 -0.29 -19.39 13.74
C THR A 179 -0.86 -18.63 12.54
N THR A 180 -0.81 -17.29 12.58
CA THR A 180 -1.25 -16.43 11.45
C THR A 180 -0.39 -16.69 10.22
N LEU A 181 0.94 -16.68 10.33
CA LEU A 181 1.85 -16.91 9.22
C LEU A 181 1.64 -18.30 8.58
N GLU A 182 1.57 -19.35 9.39
CA GLU A 182 1.36 -20.73 8.90
C GLU A 182 0.01 -20.89 8.21
N ALA A 183 -1.05 -20.31 8.77
CA ALA A 183 -2.38 -20.31 8.15
C ALA A 183 -2.41 -19.57 6.81
N VAL A 184 -1.69 -18.45 6.70
CA VAL A 184 -1.55 -17.66 5.47
C VAL A 184 -0.71 -18.42 4.44
N VAL A 185 0.42 -18.99 4.83
CA VAL A 185 1.26 -19.83 3.93
C VAL A 185 0.48 -21.04 3.41
N ALA A 186 -0.37 -21.66 4.23
CA ALA A 186 -1.24 -22.76 3.79
C ALA A 186 -2.26 -22.35 2.71
N LEU A 187 -2.56 -21.05 2.57
CA LEU A 187 -3.36 -20.50 1.46
C LEU A 187 -2.55 -20.28 0.20
N ASP A 188 -1.26 -20.59 0.19
CA ASP A 188 -0.36 -20.51 -0.97
C ASP A 188 -0.44 -19.17 -1.72
N PRO A 189 -0.34 -18.00 -1.04
CA PRO A 189 -0.46 -16.70 -1.69
C PRO A 189 0.78 -16.37 -2.53
N PRO A 190 0.63 -15.70 -3.67
CA PRO A 190 1.76 -15.22 -4.45
C PRO A 190 2.45 -13.98 -3.84
N HIS A 191 1.79 -13.31 -2.90
CA HIS A 191 2.27 -12.10 -2.25
C HIS A 191 1.71 -11.99 -0.82
N VAL A 192 2.53 -11.53 0.12
CA VAL A 192 2.15 -11.24 1.51
C VAL A 192 2.75 -9.89 1.91
N SER A 193 1.93 -9.03 2.51
CA SER A 193 2.38 -7.84 3.23
C SER A 193 2.31 -8.11 4.73
N ALA A 194 3.36 -7.82 5.48
CA ALA A 194 3.37 -7.88 6.93
C ALA A 194 3.85 -6.54 7.50
N TYR A 195 2.92 -5.81 8.11
CA TYR A 195 3.16 -4.47 8.64
C TYR A 195 3.29 -4.50 10.16
N ALA A 196 4.33 -3.85 10.68
CA ALA A 196 4.39 -3.53 12.10
C ALA A 196 3.25 -2.58 12.46
N LEU A 197 2.52 -2.87 13.53
CA LEU A 197 1.49 -1.98 14.05
C LEU A 197 2.11 -0.64 14.45
N THR A 198 1.67 0.44 13.83
CA THR A 198 2.14 1.80 14.11
C THR A 198 1.10 2.58 14.90
N VAL A 199 1.55 3.37 15.87
CA VAL A 199 0.68 4.24 16.68
C VAL A 199 0.53 5.58 15.97
N GLU A 200 -0.60 5.78 15.32
CA GLU A 200 -0.90 6.98 14.54
C GLU A 200 -1.72 7.98 15.36
N ALA A 201 -1.31 9.25 15.36
CA ALA A 201 -1.99 10.30 16.09
C ALA A 201 -3.49 10.43 15.73
N GLY A 202 -4.33 10.63 16.73
CA GLY A 202 -5.79 10.77 16.54
C GLY A 202 -6.54 9.46 16.36
N THR A 203 -5.89 8.32 16.56
CA THR A 203 -6.53 6.99 16.57
C THR A 203 -6.92 6.57 18.00
N PRO A 204 -7.89 5.66 18.15
CA PRO A 204 -8.18 5.05 19.45
C PRO A 204 -6.96 4.34 20.06
N LEU A 205 -6.10 3.72 19.24
CA LEU A 205 -4.85 3.11 19.68
C LEU A 205 -3.91 4.12 20.31
N ALA A 206 -3.74 5.29 19.70
CA ALA A 206 -2.88 6.36 20.26
C ALA A 206 -3.38 6.90 21.61
N ALA A 207 -4.68 6.80 21.87
CA ALA A 207 -5.29 7.25 23.12
C ALA A 207 -5.10 6.25 24.28
N ASP A 208 -4.62 5.04 24.01
CA ASP A 208 -4.45 3.97 25.01
C ASP A 208 -3.01 3.41 25.01
N PRO A 209 -2.08 4.03 25.78
CA PRO A 209 -0.69 3.58 25.84
C PRO A 209 -0.47 2.12 26.26
N ALA A 210 -1.45 1.52 26.97
CA ALA A 210 -1.34 0.13 27.38
C ALA A 210 -1.46 -0.85 26.21
N ARG A 211 -1.92 -0.38 25.05
CA ARG A 211 -2.07 -1.14 23.81
C ARG A 211 -0.96 -0.86 22.79
N HIS A 212 -0.01 0.02 23.12
CA HIS A 212 1.08 0.34 22.20
C HIS A 212 1.98 -0.88 22.00
N PRO A 213 2.47 -1.11 20.78
CA PRO A 213 3.40 -2.20 20.50
C PRO A 213 4.74 -1.99 21.22
N ASP A 214 5.42 -3.08 21.46
CA ASP A 214 6.80 -3.11 21.95
C ASP A 214 7.75 -3.34 20.77
N ASP A 215 8.83 -2.56 20.69
CA ASP A 215 9.74 -2.58 19.54
C ASP A 215 10.54 -3.89 19.44
N ASP A 216 10.94 -4.48 20.57
CA ASP A 216 11.69 -5.74 20.60
C ASP A 216 10.78 -6.90 20.19
N ASP A 217 9.52 -6.92 20.66
CA ASP A 217 8.50 -7.89 20.25
C ASP A 217 8.20 -7.78 18.74
N GLN A 218 8.12 -6.54 18.22
CA GLN A 218 7.94 -6.34 16.78
C GLN A 218 9.14 -6.81 15.97
N ALA A 219 10.36 -6.61 16.46
CA ALA A 219 11.57 -7.10 15.81
C ALA A 219 11.57 -8.64 15.73
N ASP A 220 11.25 -9.34 16.83
CA ASP A 220 11.15 -10.81 16.87
C ASP A 220 10.07 -11.32 15.88
N LYS A 221 8.93 -10.63 15.79
CA LYS A 221 7.86 -10.98 14.86
C LYS A 221 8.26 -10.74 13.40
N TYR A 222 9.00 -9.68 13.12
CA TYR A 222 9.53 -9.42 11.76
C TYR A 222 10.49 -10.54 11.33
N LEU A 223 11.43 -10.93 12.21
CA LEU A 223 12.37 -12.01 11.94
C LEU A 223 11.64 -13.34 11.68
N MET A 224 10.62 -13.64 12.47
CA MET A 224 9.77 -14.81 12.25
C MET A 224 9.03 -14.74 10.89
N ALA A 225 8.53 -13.57 10.49
CA ALA A 225 7.89 -13.41 9.18
C ALA A 225 8.89 -13.66 8.05
N ASP A 226 10.09 -13.09 8.13
CA ASP A 226 11.13 -13.26 7.10
C ASP A 226 11.54 -14.73 6.97
N GLU A 227 11.67 -15.46 8.10
CA GLU A 227 11.96 -16.90 8.12
C GLU A 227 10.84 -17.73 7.48
N VAL A 228 9.59 -17.58 7.97
CA VAL A 228 8.46 -18.42 7.55
C VAL A 228 8.06 -18.15 6.10
N LEU A 229 7.96 -16.88 5.71
CA LEU A 229 7.60 -16.49 4.34
C LEU A 229 8.73 -16.87 3.37
N GLY A 230 10.00 -16.66 3.75
CA GLY A 230 11.16 -17.06 2.96
C GLY A 230 11.21 -18.58 2.73
N ALA A 231 10.96 -19.38 3.77
CA ALA A 231 10.89 -20.84 3.65
C ALA A 231 9.74 -21.32 2.75
N SER A 232 8.69 -20.54 2.57
CA SER A 232 7.57 -20.83 1.66
C SER A 232 7.82 -20.38 0.22
N GLY A 233 9.00 -19.83 -0.11
CA GLY A 233 9.38 -19.37 -1.44
C GLY A 233 8.90 -17.95 -1.79
N LEU A 234 8.53 -17.16 -0.79
CA LEU A 234 8.26 -15.74 -0.93
C LEU A 234 9.55 -14.96 -0.63
N GLU A 235 10.01 -14.12 -1.56
CA GLU A 235 11.21 -13.31 -1.40
C GLU A 235 10.84 -11.92 -0.86
N ASN A 236 11.50 -11.48 0.22
CA ASN A 236 11.38 -10.10 0.69
C ASN A 236 11.95 -9.15 -0.39
N TYR A 237 11.15 -8.25 -0.92
CA TYR A 237 11.58 -7.33 -1.95
C TYR A 237 11.58 -5.86 -1.52
N GLU A 238 10.93 -5.56 -0.40
CA GLU A 238 11.03 -4.30 0.34
C GLU A 238 10.60 -4.55 1.79
N ILE A 239 10.67 -3.54 2.67
CA ILE A 239 10.57 -3.66 4.13
C ILE A 239 9.43 -4.57 4.60
N SER A 240 8.22 -4.37 4.08
CA SER A 240 7.01 -5.03 4.58
C SER A 240 6.42 -6.06 3.62
N ASN A 241 7.04 -6.29 2.46
CA ASN A 241 6.43 -7.09 1.40
C ASN A 241 7.31 -8.26 0.93
N TRP A 242 6.67 -9.42 0.82
CA TRP A 242 7.26 -10.67 0.30
C TRP A 242 6.44 -11.16 -0.89
N ALA A 243 7.10 -11.58 -1.96
CA ALA A 243 6.43 -12.02 -3.16
C ALA A 243 7.17 -13.16 -3.86
N ARG A 244 6.43 -13.99 -4.59
CA ARG A 244 6.99 -14.86 -5.60
C ARG A 244 7.44 -14.06 -6.82
N ALA A 245 8.35 -14.60 -7.61
CA ALA A 245 8.81 -13.97 -8.84
C ALA A 245 7.61 -13.63 -9.76
N GLY A 246 7.55 -12.37 -10.21
CA GLY A 246 6.47 -11.88 -11.08
C GLY A 246 5.21 -11.36 -10.35
N HIS A 247 5.15 -11.43 -9.01
CA HIS A 247 3.97 -11.03 -8.23
C HIS A 247 4.19 -9.83 -7.29
N ARG A 248 5.32 -9.11 -7.43
CA ARG A 248 5.55 -7.87 -6.69
C ARG A 248 4.50 -6.83 -7.06
N CYS A 249 4.10 -6.00 -6.09
CA CYS A 249 3.17 -4.89 -6.33
C CYS A 249 3.88 -3.77 -7.09
N ARG A 250 3.56 -3.61 -8.37
CA ARG A 250 4.18 -2.60 -9.25
C ARG A 250 3.85 -1.18 -8.82
N HIS A 251 2.69 -0.98 -8.21
CA HIS A 251 2.31 0.34 -7.69
C HIS A 251 3.15 0.72 -6.47
N ASN A 252 3.46 -0.23 -5.55
CA ASN A 252 4.38 0.02 -4.44
C ASN A 252 5.81 0.26 -4.94
N GLU A 253 6.29 -0.53 -5.91
CA GLU A 253 7.60 -0.31 -6.51
C GLU A 253 7.72 1.08 -7.15
N LEU A 254 6.64 1.63 -7.72
CA LEU A 254 6.60 3.00 -8.25
C LEU A 254 6.82 4.03 -7.14
N TYR A 255 6.23 3.89 -5.96
CA TYR A 255 6.47 4.78 -4.82
C TYR A 255 7.92 4.72 -4.34
N TRP A 256 8.47 3.53 -4.19
CA TRP A 256 9.87 3.34 -3.79
C TRP A 256 10.88 3.91 -4.80
N ALA A 257 10.50 3.99 -6.06
CA ALA A 257 11.31 4.57 -7.14
C ALA A 257 11.12 6.09 -7.33
N GLN A 258 10.38 6.78 -6.45
CA GLN A 258 9.94 8.18 -6.65
C GLN A 258 9.26 8.40 -8.01
N GLY A 259 8.50 7.41 -8.49
CA GLY A 259 7.81 7.49 -9.77
C GLY A 259 6.67 8.49 -9.77
N ASP A 260 6.23 8.88 -10.96
CA ASP A 260 5.11 9.79 -11.13
C ASP A 260 3.79 9.06 -10.97
N TYR A 261 2.89 9.63 -10.17
CA TYR A 261 1.53 9.13 -10.00
C TYR A 261 0.53 10.24 -9.74
N LEU A 262 -0.72 9.97 -10.09
CA LEU A 262 -1.85 10.86 -9.87
C LEU A 262 -2.84 10.22 -8.90
N GLY A 263 -3.14 10.93 -7.82
CA GLY A 263 -4.17 10.56 -6.87
C GLY A 263 -5.51 11.21 -7.23
N VAL A 264 -6.56 10.40 -7.32
CA VAL A 264 -7.95 10.83 -7.58
C VAL A 264 -8.81 10.46 -6.38
N GLY A 265 -9.74 11.33 -6.02
CA GLY A 265 -10.57 11.18 -4.83
C GLY A 265 -10.08 12.03 -3.65
N CYS A 266 -10.91 12.15 -2.62
CA CYS A 266 -10.58 12.96 -1.44
C CYS A 266 -9.33 12.43 -0.73
N ALA A 267 -8.52 13.33 -0.18
CA ALA A 267 -7.25 13.05 0.50
C ALA A 267 -6.21 12.26 -0.32
N ALA A 268 -6.46 11.96 -1.59
CA ALA A 268 -5.50 11.27 -2.43
C ALA A 268 -4.26 12.14 -2.67
N HIS A 269 -3.08 11.53 -2.56
CA HIS A 269 -1.80 12.17 -2.83
C HIS A 269 -1.36 11.91 -4.28
N SER A 270 -0.58 12.85 -4.82
CA SER A 270 0.02 12.77 -6.14
C SER A 270 1.49 13.17 -6.07
N HIS A 271 2.29 12.67 -7.02
CA HIS A 271 3.68 13.06 -7.21
C HIS A 271 4.01 13.17 -8.69
N ARG A 272 4.67 14.24 -9.08
CA ARG A 272 5.19 14.40 -10.43
C ARG A 272 6.48 15.23 -10.43
N GLY A 273 7.57 14.61 -10.82
CA GLY A 273 8.84 15.30 -11.01
C GLY A 273 9.37 16.05 -9.78
N GLY A 274 9.06 15.61 -8.57
CA GLY A 274 9.44 16.25 -7.30
C GLY A 274 8.39 17.20 -6.73
N ARG A 275 7.29 17.47 -7.44
CA ARG A 275 6.13 18.13 -6.85
C ARG A 275 5.19 17.09 -6.27
N ARG A 276 4.82 17.24 -4.99
CA ARG A 276 3.78 16.45 -4.32
C ARG A 276 2.62 17.35 -3.99
N TRP A 277 1.39 16.84 -4.15
CA TRP A 277 0.18 17.54 -3.73
C TRP A 277 -0.86 16.53 -3.26
N TRP A 278 -1.84 17.02 -2.52
CA TRP A 278 -2.93 16.18 -2.03
C TRP A 278 -4.26 16.90 -2.16
N ASN A 279 -5.29 16.10 -2.37
CA ASN A 279 -6.63 16.58 -2.58
C ASN A 279 -7.33 16.98 -1.26
N LEU A 280 -8.40 17.75 -1.39
CA LEU A 280 -9.32 18.10 -0.31
C LEU A 280 -9.69 16.86 0.51
N ARG A 281 -9.63 16.98 1.84
CA ARG A 281 -9.63 15.83 2.74
C ARG A 281 -10.98 15.10 2.79
N THR A 282 -12.11 15.83 2.80
CA THR A 282 -13.43 15.24 3.04
C THR A 282 -14.18 14.94 1.75
N PRO A 283 -15.02 13.88 1.69
CA PRO A 283 -15.83 13.56 0.51
C PRO A 283 -16.70 14.72 0.06
N GLU A 284 -17.34 15.45 0.99
CA GLU A 284 -18.23 16.58 0.68
C GLU A 284 -17.48 17.67 -0.07
N ARG A 285 -16.36 18.16 0.48
CA ARG A 285 -15.57 19.23 -0.14
C ARG A 285 -14.99 18.82 -1.50
N TYR A 286 -14.60 17.55 -1.62
CA TYR A 286 -14.11 17.01 -2.89
C TYR A 286 -15.23 17.00 -3.96
N ILE A 287 -16.43 16.52 -3.61
CA ILE A 287 -17.59 16.52 -4.50
C ILE A 287 -17.94 17.94 -4.93
N GLU A 288 -18.02 18.88 -3.97
CA GLU A 288 -18.35 20.29 -4.23
C GLU A 288 -17.36 20.94 -5.20
N ALA A 289 -16.05 20.77 -4.98
CA ALA A 289 -15.01 21.32 -5.84
C ALA A 289 -15.10 20.78 -7.27
N VAL A 290 -15.24 19.46 -7.43
CA VAL A 290 -15.38 18.83 -8.76
C VAL A 290 -16.63 19.33 -9.48
N GLN A 291 -17.77 19.42 -8.79
CA GLN A 291 -19.04 19.91 -9.36
C GLN A 291 -18.97 21.38 -9.76
N ALA A 292 -18.23 22.20 -9.02
CA ALA A 292 -17.99 23.60 -9.33
C ALA A 292 -16.94 23.82 -10.44
N GLY A 293 -16.21 22.75 -10.85
CA GLY A 293 -15.07 22.86 -11.76
C GLY A 293 -13.86 23.55 -11.14
N GLU A 294 -13.78 23.55 -9.81
CA GLU A 294 -12.68 24.09 -9.03
C GLU A 294 -11.57 23.06 -8.81
N SER A 295 -10.40 23.52 -8.37
CA SER A 295 -9.28 22.62 -8.04
C SER A 295 -9.60 21.75 -6.83
N THR A 296 -9.30 20.46 -6.93
CA THR A 296 -9.36 19.53 -5.81
C THR A 296 -8.13 19.58 -4.92
N GLU A 297 -7.05 20.24 -5.36
CA GLU A 297 -5.79 20.38 -4.61
C GLU A 297 -5.98 21.21 -3.34
N ALA A 298 -5.68 20.60 -2.18
CA ALA A 298 -5.74 21.28 -0.89
C ALA A 298 -4.42 22.00 -0.56
N ALA A 299 -3.28 21.37 -0.85
CA ALA A 299 -1.96 21.92 -0.69
C ALA A 299 -0.92 21.10 -1.47
N HIS A 300 0.30 21.62 -1.56
CA HIS A 300 1.42 20.96 -2.23
C HIS A 300 2.74 21.23 -1.53
N GLU A 301 3.74 20.47 -1.95
CA GLU A 301 5.15 20.64 -1.58
C GLU A 301 6.00 20.40 -2.82
N ASP A 302 6.97 21.29 -3.06
CA ASP A 302 7.96 21.14 -4.12
C ASP A 302 9.31 20.75 -3.50
N LEU A 303 9.84 19.61 -3.91
CA LEU A 303 11.13 19.11 -3.48
C LEU A 303 12.23 19.71 -4.36
N ASP A 304 13.21 20.36 -3.75
CA ASP A 304 14.46 20.71 -4.42
C ASP A 304 15.29 19.46 -4.77
N ASP A 305 16.33 19.64 -5.56
CA ASP A 305 17.17 18.53 -6.05
C ASP A 305 17.86 17.76 -4.90
N ASP A 306 18.27 18.45 -3.83
CA ASP A 306 18.94 17.82 -2.69
C ASP A 306 17.94 16.97 -1.89
N ARG A 307 16.75 17.49 -1.60
CA ARG A 307 15.68 16.73 -0.93
C ARG A 307 15.25 15.54 -1.76
N ARG A 308 15.09 15.69 -3.08
CA ARG A 308 14.79 14.56 -3.98
C ARG A 308 15.86 13.49 -3.94
N ARG A 309 17.14 13.89 -3.95
CA ARG A 309 18.25 12.96 -3.85
C ARG A 309 18.23 12.18 -2.54
N ILE A 310 18.09 12.87 -1.41
CA ILE A 310 18.08 12.24 -0.08
C ILE A 310 16.88 11.31 0.05
N GLU A 311 15.68 11.76 -0.29
CA GLU A 311 14.47 10.94 -0.25
C GLU A 311 14.58 9.73 -1.19
N GLY A 312 15.15 9.90 -2.39
CA GLY A 312 15.41 8.80 -3.32
C GLY A 312 16.34 7.73 -2.74
N LEU A 313 17.37 8.12 -1.99
CA LEU A 313 18.24 7.20 -1.25
C LEU A 313 17.45 6.47 -0.15
N GLN A 314 16.69 7.21 0.66
CA GLN A 314 15.90 6.68 1.76
C GLN A 314 14.86 5.65 1.28
N LEU A 315 14.17 5.94 0.18
CA LEU A 315 13.17 5.06 -0.41
C LEU A 315 13.83 3.83 -1.08
N SER A 316 14.89 4.04 -1.87
CA SER A 316 15.54 2.95 -2.60
C SER A 316 16.25 1.95 -1.69
N LEU A 317 16.83 2.40 -0.57
CA LEU A 317 17.44 1.51 0.43
C LEU A 317 16.42 0.58 1.09
N ARG A 318 15.15 0.98 1.16
CA ARG A 318 14.07 0.11 1.68
C ARG A 318 13.77 -1.08 0.78
N THR A 319 14.27 -1.08 -0.45
CA THR A 319 14.02 -2.16 -1.41
C THR A 319 15.18 -3.17 -1.44
N GLY A 320 14.88 -4.42 -1.77
CA GLY A 320 15.88 -5.46 -2.01
C GLY A 320 16.82 -5.14 -3.18
N ALA A 321 16.48 -4.16 -4.04
CA ALA A 321 17.38 -3.65 -5.06
C ALA A 321 18.47 -2.72 -4.49
N GLY A 322 18.18 -2.01 -3.40
CA GLY A 322 19.10 -1.06 -2.78
C GLY A 322 19.54 0.08 -3.72
N VAL A 323 20.68 0.70 -3.45
CA VAL A 323 21.23 1.82 -4.20
C VAL A 323 22.60 1.46 -4.83
N PRO A 324 23.02 2.08 -5.95
CA PRO A 324 24.39 1.96 -6.43
C PRO A 324 25.37 2.41 -5.35
N GLU A 325 26.50 1.72 -5.22
CA GLU A 325 27.54 2.04 -4.21
C GLU A 325 28.00 3.49 -4.31
N ALA A 326 28.14 4.02 -5.53
CA ALA A 326 28.53 5.40 -5.79
C ALA A 326 27.48 6.46 -5.40
N ALA A 327 26.25 6.04 -5.00
CA ALA A 327 25.20 6.96 -4.60
C ALA A 327 25.31 7.42 -3.14
N LEU A 328 26.10 6.70 -2.30
CA LEU A 328 26.35 7.04 -0.90
C LEU A 328 27.76 7.63 -0.74
N ALA A 329 27.87 8.66 0.09
CA ALA A 329 29.15 9.19 0.48
C ALA A 329 29.86 8.26 1.50
N ALA A 330 31.18 8.38 1.64
CA ALA A 330 31.93 7.59 2.62
C ALA A 330 31.45 7.82 4.07
N ASP A 331 31.06 9.05 4.39
CA ASP A 331 30.53 9.40 5.71
C ASP A 331 29.15 8.74 5.95
N ASP A 332 28.29 8.65 4.91
CA ASP A 332 27.00 7.94 5.01
C ASP A 332 27.24 6.45 5.27
N LEU A 333 28.20 5.82 4.56
CA LEU A 333 28.53 4.42 4.77
C LEU A 333 29.07 4.15 6.18
N ALA A 334 29.86 5.07 6.73
CA ALA A 334 30.41 4.94 8.08
C ALA A 334 29.32 4.96 9.17
N VAL A 335 28.26 5.76 8.99
CA VAL A 335 27.13 5.82 9.95
C VAL A 335 26.13 4.68 9.76
N LEU A 336 26.22 3.94 8.67
CA LEU A 336 25.38 2.78 8.36
C LEU A 336 26.12 1.43 8.56
N ASP A 337 27.32 1.45 9.17
CA ASP A 337 28.09 0.23 9.41
C ASP A 337 27.26 -0.82 10.19
N GLY A 338 27.29 -2.07 9.72
CA GLY A 338 26.47 -3.17 10.23
C GLY A 338 25.01 -3.20 9.73
N LEU A 339 24.45 -2.06 9.28
CA LEU A 339 23.08 -1.95 8.80
C LEU A 339 22.93 -2.18 7.29
N VAL A 340 24.05 -2.14 6.56
CA VAL A 340 24.09 -2.31 5.10
C VAL A 340 25.10 -3.38 4.70
N GLU A 341 24.85 -3.99 3.56
CA GLU A 341 25.75 -4.93 2.91
C GLU A 341 26.09 -4.51 1.48
N HIS A 342 27.29 -4.87 1.02
CA HIS A 342 27.74 -4.67 -0.36
C HIS A 342 27.42 -5.93 -1.16
N ARG A 343 26.62 -5.79 -2.22
CA ARG A 343 26.27 -6.92 -3.09
C ARG A 343 26.19 -6.49 -4.55
N ALA A 344 27.03 -7.07 -5.39
CA ALA A 344 27.05 -6.82 -6.84
C ALA A 344 27.12 -5.31 -7.22
N GLY A 345 27.96 -4.53 -6.53
CA GLY A 345 28.14 -3.08 -6.78
C GLY A 345 26.97 -2.21 -6.27
N ARG A 346 26.15 -2.76 -5.41
CA ARG A 346 25.02 -2.06 -4.76
C ARG A 346 25.10 -2.19 -3.25
N ILE A 347 24.55 -1.20 -2.57
CA ILE A 347 24.34 -1.19 -1.12
C ILE A 347 22.89 -1.56 -0.85
N ARG A 348 22.67 -2.51 0.07
CA ARG A 348 21.35 -2.97 0.53
C ARG A 348 21.30 -2.97 2.04
N LEU A 349 20.12 -2.89 2.60
CA LEU A 349 19.94 -3.14 4.03
C LEU A 349 20.20 -4.61 4.35
N THR A 350 20.93 -4.86 5.44
CA THR A 350 20.94 -6.16 6.11
C THR A 350 19.57 -6.44 6.73
N VAL A 351 19.35 -7.63 7.29
CA VAL A 351 18.11 -7.89 8.07
C VAL A 351 17.99 -6.90 9.23
N GLU A 352 19.11 -6.63 9.92
CA GLU A 352 19.20 -5.66 11.02
C GLU A 352 18.92 -4.23 10.52
N GLY A 353 19.46 -3.87 9.35
CA GLY A 353 19.14 -2.60 8.68
C GLY A 353 17.68 -2.47 8.28
N ARG A 354 16.99 -3.56 7.93
CA ARG A 354 15.54 -3.55 7.65
C ARG A 354 14.71 -3.29 8.91
N LEU A 355 15.08 -3.88 10.04
CA LEU A 355 14.46 -3.59 11.35
C LEU A 355 14.60 -2.11 11.73
N LEU A 356 15.73 -1.51 11.40
CA LEU A 356 16.07 -0.10 11.71
C LEU A 356 15.92 0.83 10.50
N ALA A 357 15.07 0.49 9.52
CA ALA A 357 14.97 1.24 8.27
C ALA A 357 14.60 2.73 8.44
N ASN A 358 13.83 3.07 9.48
CA ASN A 358 13.53 4.46 9.81
C ASN A 358 14.76 5.20 10.37
N GLU A 359 15.55 4.53 11.21
CA GLU A 359 16.79 5.07 11.75
C GLU A 359 17.83 5.27 10.63
N VAL A 360 17.94 4.31 9.71
CA VAL A 360 18.78 4.45 8.51
C VAL A 360 18.38 5.69 7.71
N ALA A 361 17.08 5.90 7.49
CA ALA A 361 16.58 7.06 6.74
C ALA A 361 16.94 8.40 7.42
N VAL A 362 16.87 8.48 8.75
CA VAL A 362 17.21 9.69 9.52
C VAL A 362 18.72 9.99 9.49
N ARG A 363 19.57 8.97 9.40
CA ARG A 363 21.04 9.13 9.37
C ARG A 363 21.58 9.63 8.03
N LEU A 364 20.86 9.42 6.93
CA LEU A 364 21.23 9.90 5.59
C LEU A 364 21.04 11.42 5.48
N ARG A 365 22.03 12.11 4.92
CA ARG A 365 22.06 13.57 4.80
C ARG A 365 22.30 14.05 3.37
#